data_6785f73181e8741b0124501939834c52
#
_entry.id   6785f73181e8741b0124501939834c52
#
_cell.length_a   1.000
_cell.length_b   1.000
_cell.length_c   1.000
_cell.angle_alpha   90.00
_cell.angle_beta   90.00
_cell.angle_gamma   90.00
#
_symmetry.space_group_name_H-M   'P 1'
#
loop_
_entity.id
_entity.type
_entity.pdbx_description
1 polymer ?
#
loop_
_entity_poly.entity_id
_entity_poly.type
_entity_poly.pdbx_seq_one_letter_code
_entity_poly.pdbx_strand_id
1 'polypeptide(L)'
;MTTLVNGILGYPLKKPRSISIWRNYFKKKGLKATMKKFEVKPIALNNFFSNIKKMKEFKATAVTMPYKISVIKYMHDLDSYAQKAKSVNLIIKKNKKLIGFNTDVYGAYE
;
A
#
# COMPACT_ATOMS: atom_id res chain seq x y z
N MET A 1 15.66 -16.48 -4.35
CA MET A 1 14.27 -16.09 -4.04
C MET A 1 14.15 -14.59 -3.98
N THR A 2 13.10 -14.06 -4.60
CA THR A 2 12.86 -12.63 -4.67
C THR A 2 12.28 -12.13 -3.34
N THR A 3 12.84 -11.04 -2.80
CA THR A 3 12.29 -10.40 -1.60
C THR A 3 11.03 -9.62 -1.98
N LEU A 4 9.93 -9.89 -1.29
CA LEU A 4 8.69 -9.16 -1.52
C LEU A 4 8.79 -7.72 -0.98
N VAL A 5 8.32 -6.77 -1.77
CA VAL A 5 8.37 -5.35 -1.41
C VAL A 5 6.99 -4.88 -0.99
N ASN A 6 6.90 -4.41 0.25
CA ASN A 6 5.71 -3.78 0.81
C ASN A 6 6.06 -2.40 1.32
N GLY A 7 5.06 -1.58 1.61
CA GLY A 7 5.37 -0.26 2.10
C GLY A 7 4.19 0.52 2.65
N ILE A 8 4.45 1.79 2.93
CA ILE A 8 3.46 2.79 3.29
C ILE A 8 3.61 3.96 2.35
N LEU A 9 2.54 4.31 1.67
CA LEU A 9 2.49 5.44 0.74
C LEU A 9 1.84 6.64 1.41
N GLY A 10 2.51 7.77 1.38
CA GLY A 10 1.99 9.03 1.91
C GLY A 10 2.98 10.16 1.70
N TYR A 11 2.60 11.38 2.13
CA TYR A 11 3.49 12.53 2.05
C TYR A 11 2.94 13.69 2.88
N PRO A 12 3.74 14.25 3.80
CA PRO A 12 5.02 13.70 4.28
C PRO A 12 4.80 12.50 5.21
N LEU A 13 5.77 11.60 5.24
CA LEU A 13 5.75 10.45 6.15
C LEU A 13 6.73 10.71 7.28
N LYS A 14 6.21 11.08 8.44
CA LYS A 14 7.00 11.13 9.66
C LYS A 14 7.12 9.70 10.17
N LYS A 15 8.19 9.32 10.80
CA LYS A 15 8.53 7.98 11.31
C LYS A 15 7.31 7.09 11.60
N PRO A 16 6.78 6.35 10.62
CA PRO A 16 5.59 5.52 10.87
C PRO A 16 5.96 4.30 11.71
N ARG A 17 5.29 4.16 12.86
CA ARG A 17 5.51 3.02 13.77
C ARG A 17 5.24 1.68 13.11
N SER A 18 4.28 1.64 12.20
CA SER A 18 3.90 0.43 11.50
C SER A 18 5.05 -0.20 10.71
N ILE A 19 6.01 0.61 10.21
CA ILE A 19 7.17 0.07 9.50
C ILE A 19 8.00 -0.82 10.41
N SER A 20 8.31 -0.35 11.62
CA SER A 20 9.08 -1.14 12.58
C SER A 20 8.35 -2.40 12.99
N ILE A 21 7.04 -2.29 13.23
CA ILE A 21 6.21 -3.43 13.62
C ILE A 21 6.22 -4.50 12.52
N TRP A 22 6.02 -4.11 11.26
CA TRP A 22 6.00 -5.04 10.14
C TRP A 22 7.38 -5.64 9.86
N ARG A 23 8.46 -4.85 9.99
CA ARG A 23 9.83 -5.35 9.81
C ARG A 23 10.15 -6.41 10.86
N ASN A 24 9.78 -6.18 12.12
CA ASN A 24 9.98 -7.14 13.19
C ASN A 24 9.17 -8.41 12.95
N TYR A 25 7.93 -8.28 12.49
CA TYR A 25 7.07 -9.41 12.16
C TYR A 25 7.68 -10.27 11.06
N PHE A 26 8.14 -9.65 9.97
CA PHE A 26 8.76 -10.36 8.86
C PHE A 26 10.03 -11.12 9.32
N LYS A 27 10.84 -10.46 10.12
CA LYS A 27 12.06 -11.07 10.66
C LYS A 27 11.74 -12.27 11.55
N LYS A 28 10.76 -12.12 12.42
CA LYS A 28 10.35 -13.16 13.37
C LYS A 28 9.80 -14.39 12.64
N LYS A 29 9.08 -14.18 11.54
CA LYS A 29 8.49 -15.28 10.75
C LYS A 29 9.43 -15.83 9.69
N GLY A 30 10.62 -15.27 9.56
CA GLY A 30 11.57 -15.69 8.53
C GLY A 30 11.13 -15.39 7.12
N LEU A 31 10.26 -14.40 6.94
CA LEU A 31 9.73 -14.02 5.63
C LEU A 31 10.70 -13.11 4.90
N LYS A 32 10.92 -13.37 3.62
CA LYS A 32 11.72 -12.49 2.75
C LYS A 32 10.83 -11.38 2.21
N ALA A 33 10.57 -10.39 3.06
CA ALA A 33 9.74 -9.24 2.72
C ALA A 33 10.32 -7.99 3.36
N THR A 34 10.12 -6.86 2.70
CA THR A 34 10.55 -5.56 3.23
C THR A 34 9.35 -4.67 3.45
N MET A 35 9.53 -3.68 4.32
CA MET A 35 8.54 -2.65 4.55
C MET A 35 9.20 -1.31 4.27
N LYS A 36 8.84 -0.68 3.16
CA LYS A 36 9.46 0.57 2.70
C LYS A 36 8.58 1.77 2.99
N LYS A 37 9.24 2.91 3.11
CA LYS A 37 8.58 4.20 3.25
C LYS A 37 8.48 4.80 1.85
N PHE A 38 7.28 4.77 1.26
CA PHE A 38 7.03 5.38 -0.04
C PHE A 38 6.56 6.82 0.16
N GLU A 39 7.52 7.70 0.41
CA GLU A 39 7.24 9.14 0.57
C GLU A 39 7.28 9.79 -0.81
N VAL A 40 6.10 9.96 -1.40
CA VAL A 40 5.96 10.36 -2.79
C VAL A 40 5.18 11.67 -2.86
N LYS A 41 5.79 12.70 -3.46
CA LYS A 41 5.12 13.99 -3.68
C LYS A 41 3.98 13.84 -4.69
N PRO A 42 2.93 14.68 -4.61
CA PRO A 42 1.80 14.57 -5.55
C PRO A 42 2.21 14.55 -7.02
N ILE A 43 3.19 15.37 -7.41
CA ILE A 43 3.64 15.45 -8.80
C ILE A 43 4.29 14.14 -9.27
N ALA A 44 4.83 13.33 -8.35
CA ALA A 44 5.51 12.08 -8.68
C ALA A 44 4.60 10.85 -8.59
N LEU A 45 3.33 11.04 -8.24
CA LEU A 45 2.43 9.92 -7.97
C LEU A 45 2.19 9.05 -9.22
N ASN A 46 2.05 9.66 -10.38
CA ASN A 46 1.89 8.98 -11.66
C ASN A 46 3.07 8.02 -11.93
N ASN A 47 4.28 8.54 -11.80
CA ASN A 47 5.50 7.74 -12.02
C ASN A 47 5.62 6.62 -10.99
N PHE A 48 5.26 6.90 -9.74
CA PHE A 48 5.28 5.89 -8.69
C PHE A 48 4.41 4.70 -9.07
N PHE A 49 3.15 4.94 -9.47
CA PHE A 49 2.24 3.85 -9.83
C PHE A 49 2.67 3.13 -11.10
N SER A 50 3.21 3.84 -12.07
CA SER A 50 3.76 3.21 -13.27
C SER A 50 4.89 2.25 -12.91
N ASN A 51 5.76 2.66 -12.00
CA ASN A 51 6.91 1.85 -11.58
C ASN A 51 6.49 0.60 -10.80
N ILE A 52 5.58 0.74 -9.82
CA ILE A 52 5.18 -0.44 -9.02
C ILE A 52 4.39 -1.46 -9.82
N LYS A 53 3.67 -1.04 -10.84
CA LYS A 53 2.98 -1.97 -11.74
C LYS A 53 3.97 -2.88 -12.46
N LYS A 54 5.15 -2.37 -12.79
CA LYS A 54 6.19 -3.11 -13.50
C LYS A 54 7.09 -3.90 -12.55
N MET A 55 7.10 -3.57 -11.27
CA MET A 55 7.97 -4.18 -10.28
C MET A 55 7.43 -5.55 -9.87
N LYS A 56 8.13 -6.62 -10.26
CA LYS A 56 7.69 -8.00 -9.95
C LYS A 56 7.63 -8.27 -8.46
N GLU A 57 8.53 -7.68 -7.69
CA GLU A 57 8.65 -7.90 -6.24
C GLU A 57 7.59 -7.17 -5.44
N PHE A 58 6.92 -6.15 -6.02
CA PHE A 58 5.93 -5.38 -5.28
C PHE A 58 4.72 -6.23 -4.95
N LYS A 59 4.35 -6.27 -3.67
CA LYS A 59 3.20 -7.03 -3.19
C LYS A 59 2.07 -6.14 -2.73
N ALA A 60 2.34 -5.22 -1.80
CA ALA A 60 1.30 -4.42 -1.18
C ALA A 60 1.84 -3.14 -0.57
N THR A 61 0.98 -2.14 -0.43
CA THR A 61 1.30 -0.94 0.32
C THR A 61 0.08 -0.42 1.07
N ALA A 62 0.28 -0.01 2.31
CA ALA A 62 -0.71 0.79 3.00
C ALA A 62 -0.72 2.19 2.38
N VAL A 63 -1.85 2.88 2.47
CA VAL A 63 -2.02 4.23 1.96
C VAL A 63 -2.48 5.13 3.08
N THR A 64 -1.79 6.24 3.29
CA THR A 64 -2.17 7.25 4.28
C THR A 64 -2.31 8.61 3.61
N MET A 65 -2.52 9.65 4.41
CA MET A 65 -2.72 11.01 3.91
C MET A 65 -1.54 11.47 3.03
N PRO A 66 -1.81 12.18 1.96
CA PRO A 66 -3.12 12.68 1.49
C PRO A 66 -3.73 11.82 0.38
N TYR A 67 -3.36 10.55 0.25
CA TYR A 67 -3.56 9.77 -0.97
C TYR A 67 -4.70 8.75 -0.94
N LYS A 68 -5.43 8.62 0.18
CA LYS A 68 -6.48 7.59 0.29
C LYS A 68 -7.57 7.70 -0.78
N ILE A 69 -7.82 8.89 -1.30
CA ILE A 69 -8.80 9.11 -2.37
C ILE A 69 -8.13 9.19 -3.73
N SER A 70 -7.01 9.93 -3.80
CA SER A 70 -6.30 10.16 -5.07
C SER A 70 -5.82 8.89 -5.76
N VAL A 71 -5.54 7.83 -4.99
CA VAL A 71 -5.03 6.58 -5.55
C VAL A 71 -6.08 5.77 -6.29
N ILE A 72 -7.36 6.05 -6.09
CA ILE A 72 -8.46 5.29 -6.69
C ILE A 72 -8.35 5.22 -8.21
N LYS A 73 -7.98 6.31 -8.85
CA LYS A 73 -7.85 6.36 -10.32
C LYS A 73 -6.75 5.46 -10.87
N TYR A 74 -5.81 5.03 -10.03
CA TYR A 74 -4.73 4.13 -10.45
C TYR A 74 -5.08 2.66 -10.20
N MET A 75 -6.18 2.39 -9.54
CA MET A 75 -6.58 1.02 -9.23
C MET A 75 -7.27 0.38 -10.41
N HIS A 76 -6.98 -0.90 -10.62
CA HIS A 76 -7.71 -1.69 -11.60
C HIS A 76 -9.09 -2.07 -11.07
N ASP A 77 -9.17 -2.35 -9.78
CA ASP A 77 -10.41 -2.74 -9.11
C ASP A 77 -10.39 -2.28 -7.65
N LEU A 78 -11.57 -2.24 -7.03
CA LEU A 78 -11.75 -1.89 -5.63
C LEU A 78 -12.62 -2.94 -4.96
N ASP A 79 -12.30 -3.29 -3.69
CA ASP A 79 -13.21 -4.15 -2.93
C ASP A 79 -14.49 -3.38 -2.58
N SER A 80 -15.51 -4.09 -2.08
CA SER A 80 -16.81 -3.48 -1.80
C SER A 80 -16.74 -2.37 -0.75
N TYR A 81 -15.85 -2.51 0.23
CA TYR A 81 -15.68 -1.49 1.28
C TYR A 81 -15.01 -0.22 0.74
N ALA A 82 -14.00 -0.37 -0.13
CA ALA A 82 -13.36 0.77 -0.76
C ALA A 82 -14.30 1.50 -1.69
N GLN A 83 -15.17 0.78 -2.41
CA GLN A 83 -16.18 1.38 -3.27
C GLN A 83 -17.18 2.23 -2.47
N LYS A 84 -17.68 1.70 -1.36
CA LYS A 84 -18.63 2.40 -0.49
C LYS A 84 -18.01 3.61 0.20
N ALA A 85 -16.81 3.44 0.72
CA ALA A 85 -16.11 4.51 1.43
C ALA A 85 -15.53 5.57 0.49
N LYS A 86 -15.36 5.23 -0.80
CA LYS A 86 -14.66 6.06 -1.79
C LYS A 86 -13.26 6.43 -1.30
N SER A 87 -12.58 5.45 -0.72
CA SER A 87 -11.29 5.64 -0.07
C SER A 87 -10.54 4.30 0.00
N VAL A 88 -9.23 4.35 -0.24
CA VAL A 88 -8.35 3.17 -0.24
C VAL A 88 -7.26 3.36 0.80
N ASN A 89 -7.13 2.42 1.73
CA ASN A 89 -6.04 2.44 2.70
C ASN A 89 -5.04 1.30 2.52
N LEU A 90 -5.30 0.38 1.59
CA LEU A 90 -4.43 -0.74 1.30
C LEU A 90 -4.51 -1.07 -0.19
N ILE A 91 -3.36 -1.24 -0.82
CA ILE A 91 -3.26 -1.65 -2.22
C ILE A 91 -2.53 -2.98 -2.27
N ILE A 92 -3.10 -3.96 -2.97
CA ILE A 92 -2.45 -5.25 -3.20
C ILE A 92 -2.34 -5.47 -4.71
N LYS A 93 -1.19 -5.95 -5.14
CA LYS A 93 -0.95 -6.29 -6.55
C LYS A 93 -1.21 -7.78 -6.76
N LYS A 94 -2.15 -8.08 -7.65
CA LYS A 94 -2.48 -9.46 -8.04
C LYS A 94 -2.47 -9.55 -9.56
N ASN A 95 -1.70 -10.49 -10.12
CA ASN A 95 -1.66 -10.72 -11.57
C ASN A 95 -1.44 -9.43 -12.36
N LYS A 96 -0.46 -8.61 -11.95
CA LYS A 96 -0.11 -7.32 -12.57
C LYS A 96 -1.18 -6.24 -12.43
N LYS A 97 -2.22 -6.48 -11.62
CA LYS A 97 -3.30 -5.53 -11.38
C LYS A 97 -3.24 -5.00 -9.96
N LEU A 98 -3.50 -3.70 -9.80
CA LEU A 98 -3.56 -3.07 -8.48
C LEU A 98 -5.01 -3.06 -8.01
N ILE A 99 -5.24 -3.62 -6.83
CA ILE A 99 -6.57 -3.70 -6.23
C ILE A 99 -6.56 -2.91 -4.94
N GLY A 100 -7.52 -2.00 -4.80
CA GLY A 100 -7.65 -1.16 -3.62
C GLY A 100 -8.63 -1.73 -2.61
N PHE A 101 -8.27 -1.64 -1.34
CA PHE A 101 -9.07 -2.13 -0.22
C PHE A 101 -9.25 -1.01 0.81
N ASN A 102 -10.35 -1.10 1.56
CA ASN A 102 -10.51 -0.26 2.74
C ASN A 102 -10.74 -1.18 3.94
N THR A 103 -9.77 -1.20 4.83
CA THR A 103 -9.80 -2.04 6.04
C THR A 103 -10.29 -1.29 7.27
N ASP A 104 -10.50 0.03 7.18
CA ASP A 104 -10.97 0.85 8.31
C ASP A 104 -12.35 0.40 8.79
N VAL A 105 -13.19 -0.08 7.86
CA VAL A 105 -14.53 -0.54 8.19
C VAL A 105 -14.49 -1.80 9.06
N TYR A 106 -13.52 -2.68 8.83
CA TYR A 106 -13.34 -3.87 9.65
C TYR A 106 -12.94 -3.51 11.08
N GLY A 107 -12.03 -2.53 11.23
CA GLY A 107 -11.58 -2.06 12.53
C GLY A 107 -12.69 -1.46 13.37
N ALA A 108 -13.74 -0.93 12.74
CA ALA A 108 -14.87 -0.31 13.45
C ALA A 108 -15.74 -1.33 14.18
N TYR A 109 -15.67 -2.61 13.80
CA TYR A 109 -16.50 -3.67 14.37
C TYR A 109 -15.73 -4.60 15.31
N GLU A 110 -14.45 -4.41 15.42
CA GLU A 110 -13.60 -5.16 16.32
C GLU A 110 -13.34 -4.39 17.61
#